data_a5e9b64e285feb8f386517530cde83ad
#
_entry.id   a5e9b64e285feb8f386517530cde83ad
#
_cell.length_a   1.000
_cell.length_b   1.000
_cell.length_c   1.000
_cell.angle_alpha   90.00
_cell.angle_beta   90.00
_cell.angle_gamma   90.00
#
_symmetry.space_group_name_H-M   'P 1'
#
loop_
_entity.id
_entity.type
_entity.pdbx_description
1 polymer ?
#
loop_
_entity_poly.entity_id
_entity_poly.type
_entity_poly.pdbx_seq_one_letter_code
_entity_poly.pdbx_strand_id
1 'polypeptide(L)'
;ADEYIYGRGSVDMKGGLSASVYAAAEAKKQGLLDGKTVYVTTTVCEEDCDGVNLINFYKDSGIKPNFVFICEPSYNVITLGHNGKMQVRIRTQGISAHGSAPEKGVNAVYEMAEIITRVDELNKRLQKTEGKGTVVLSKISSVAASLNAVPSECEIYLDRRLRLGETIEDVKKEMDALVEGKPAKWELGVLKETSWKGEELVYLPEHDPWKIAEDAELTKACIRAYEDVFGEKPKKFEFWDFGTNAVVPVSMGIPTIGFGPGEYKLAHMINERCRPEQVKEAANFYLNTIAEL
;
A
#
# COMPACT_ATOMS: atom_id res chain seq x y z
N ALA A 1 -7.61 -3.63 -35.09
CA ALA A 1 -7.04 -2.64 -34.18
C ALA A 1 -7.07 -3.23 -32.79
N ASP A 2 -5.95 -3.24 -32.13
CA ASP A 2 -5.86 -3.75 -30.76
C ASP A 2 -6.76 -2.89 -29.86
N GLU A 3 -7.67 -3.52 -29.14
CA GLU A 3 -8.56 -2.87 -28.18
C GLU A 3 -7.84 -2.41 -26.92
N TYR A 4 -6.50 -2.49 -26.88
CA TYR A 4 -5.68 -2.25 -25.70
C TYR A 4 -4.44 -1.39 -26.00
N ILE A 5 -4.07 -0.59 -25.01
CA ILE A 5 -2.76 0.06 -24.92
C ILE A 5 -1.86 -0.86 -24.09
N TYR A 6 -0.78 -1.34 -24.69
CA TYR A 6 0.20 -2.21 -24.04
C TYR A 6 1.41 -1.41 -23.56
N GLY A 7 1.90 -1.72 -22.38
CA GLY A 7 3.16 -1.18 -21.86
C GLY A 7 3.16 -1.03 -20.34
N ARG A 8 4.38 -0.96 -19.78
CA ARG A 8 4.59 -0.70 -18.36
C ARG A 8 3.95 0.64 -17.95
N GLY A 9 3.10 0.60 -16.91
CA GLY A 9 2.36 1.76 -16.42
C GLY A 9 1.06 2.03 -17.18
N SER A 10 0.66 1.20 -18.16
CA SER A 10 -0.63 1.38 -18.84
C SER A 10 -1.82 1.15 -17.88
N VAL A 11 -1.65 0.25 -16.92
CA VAL A 11 -2.59 0.01 -15.83
C VAL A 11 -2.14 0.75 -14.57
N ASP A 12 -0.89 0.61 -14.19
CA ASP A 12 -0.36 1.06 -12.93
C ASP A 12 0.75 2.11 -13.13
N MET A 13 0.38 3.45 -13.09
CA MET A 13 -1.00 3.92 -13.27
C MET A 13 -1.07 5.15 -14.21
N LYS A 14 -0.33 5.11 -15.35
CA LYS A 14 -0.36 6.25 -16.32
C LYS A 14 -1.75 6.44 -16.93
N GLY A 15 -2.58 5.40 -17.00
CA GLY A 15 -3.97 5.49 -17.42
C GLY A 15 -4.78 6.41 -16.53
N GLY A 16 -4.75 6.17 -15.21
CA GLY A 16 -5.41 7.00 -14.19
C GLY A 16 -4.86 8.42 -14.14
N LEU A 17 -3.53 8.56 -14.21
CA LEU A 17 -2.87 9.86 -14.27
C LEU A 17 -3.30 10.67 -15.49
N SER A 18 -3.31 10.07 -16.67
CA SER A 18 -3.75 10.76 -17.91
C SER A 18 -5.20 11.22 -17.83
N ALA A 19 -6.06 10.34 -17.28
CA ALA A 19 -7.48 10.64 -17.09
C ALA A 19 -7.67 11.83 -16.12
N SER A 20 -6.93 11.88 -15.00
CA SER A 20 -7.04 12.94 -14.00
C SER A 20 -6.56 14.31 -14.54
N VAL A 21 -5.44 14.33 -15.27
CA VAL A 21 -4.94 15.55 -15.93
C VAL A 21 -5.94 16.08 -16.95
N TYR A 22 -6.50 15.21 -17.79
CA TYR A 22 -7.49 15.59 -18.79
C TYR A 22 -8.77 16.14 -18.12
N ALA A 23 -9.27 15.47 -17.10
CA ALA A 23 -10.46 15.89 -16.36
C ALA A 23 -10.28 17.28 -15.72
N ALA A 24 -9.14 17.53 -15.08
CA ALA A 24 -8.84 18.83 -14.47
C ALA A 24 -8.75 19.95 -15.53
N ALA A 25 -8.10 19.66 -16.67
CA ALA A 25 -8.01 20.62 -17.78
C ALA A 25 -9.38 20.94 -18.37
N GLU A 26 -10.22 19.92 -18.58
CA GLU A 26 -11.56 20.09 -19.13
C GLU A 26 -12.50 20.77 -18.13
N ALA A 27 -12.41 20.47 -16.84
CA ALA A 27 -13.15 21.18 -15.79
C ALA A 27 -12.86 22.70 -15.81
N LYS A 28 -11.58 23.06 -15.96
CA LYS A 28 -11.18 24.47 -16.11
C LYS A 28 -11.79 25.11 -17.35
N LYS A 29 -11.72 24.43 -18.49
CA LYS A 29 -12.24 24.91 -19.77
C LYS A 29 -13.76 25.10 -19.75
N GLN A 30 -14.50 24.22 -19.07
CA GLN A 30 -15.94 24.28 -18.91
C GLN A 30 -16.41 25.23 -17.80
N GLY A 31 -15.51 25.88 -17.06
CA GLY A 31 -15.86 26.79 -15.98
C GLY A 31 -16.39 26.09 -14.71
N LEU A 32 -16.09 24.81 -14.51
CA LEU A 32 -16.56 24.01 -13.36
C LEU A 32 -15.75 24.24 -12.07
N LEU A 33 -14.74 25.11 -12.13
CA LEU A 33 -13.84 25.39 -10.99
C LEU A 33 -14.20 26.66 -10.22
N ASP A 34 -15.40 27.19 -10.39
CA ASP A 34 -15.85 28.36 -9.61
C ASP A 34 -15.96 27.98 -8.12
N GLY A 35 -15.22 28.71 -7.28
CA GLY A 35 -15.10 28.42 -5.85
C GLY A 35 -14.32 27.14 -5.49
N LYS A 36 -13.70 26.46 -6.46
CA LYS A 36 -12.98 25.20 -6.28
C LYS A 36 -11.55 25.29 -6.80
N THR A 37 -10.66 24.48 -6.21
CA THR A 37 -9.29 24.27 -6.71
C THR A 37 -9.05 22.76 -6.83
N VAL A 38 -8.62 22.33 -8.03
CA VAL A 38 -8.22 20.96 -8.28
C VAL A 38 -6.71 20.89 -8.40
N TYR A 39 -6.09 20.02 -7.63
CA TYR A 39 -4.68 19.69 -7.70
C TYR A 39 -4.51 18.31 -8.30
N VAL A 40 -3.76 18.18 -9.37
CA VAL A 40 -3.30 16.88 -9.87
C VAL A 40 -1.87 16.70 -9.42
N THR A 41 -1.64 15.73 -8.55
CA THR A 41 -0.32 15.43 -8.00
C THR A 41 0.23 14.15 -8.61
N THR A 42 1.48 14.22 -9.09
CA THR A 42 2.22 13.06 -9.55
C THR A 42 3.30 12.77 -8.53
N THR A 43 3.16 11.68 -7.82
CA THR A 43 4.07 11.28 -6.74
C THR A 43 5.07 10.24 -7.23
N VAL A 44 6.24 10.19 -6.61
CA VAL A 44 7.28 9.19 -6.85
C VAL A 44 7.40 8.29 -5.61
N CYS A 45 8.04 7.11 -5.77
CA CYS A 45 8.24 6.11 -4.72
C CYS A 45 6.92 5.59 -4.11
N GLU A 46 5.85 5.51 -4.91
CA GLU A 46 4.59 4.90 -4.46
C GLU A 46 4.80 3.40 -4.22
N GLU A 47 5.37 2.68 -5.17
CA GLU A 47 5.54 1.24 -5.21
C GLU A 47 6.29 0.64 -4.00
N ASP A 48 7.28 1.37 -3.49
CA ASP A 48 8.11 0.90 -2.37
C ASP A 48 7.76 1.55 -1.03
N CYS A 49 7.14 2.74 -1.06
CA CYS A 49 7.01 3.60 0.11
C CYS A 49 5.59 4.17 0.33
N ASP A 50 4.55 3.60 -0.26
CA ASP A 50 3.13 3.95 -0.06
C ASP A 50 2.88 5.48 0.04
N GLY A 51 3.50 6.25 -0.85
CA GLY A 51 3.25 7.70 -0.92
C GLY A 51 3.88 8.55 0.18
N VAL A 52 4.97 8.11 0.81
CA VAL A 52 5.71 8.91 1.82
C VAL A 52 6.01 10.34 1.33
N ASN A 53 6.18 10.54 0.03
CA ASN A 53 6.39 11.85 -0.58
C ASN A 53 5.20 12.81 -0.44
N LEU A 54 3.98 12.32 -0.29
CA LEU A 54 2.82 13.16 -0.02
C LEU A 54 2.91 13.86 1.34
N ILE A 55 3.57 13.26 2.32
CA ILE A 55 3.83 13.89 3.62
C ILE A 55 4.61 15.19 3.41
N ASN A 56 5.70 15.12 2.65
CA ASN A 56 6.52 16.29 2.34
C ASN A 56 5.74 17.29 1.48
N PHE A 57 5.00 16.80 0.48
CA PHE A 57 4.16 17.65 -0.38
C PHE A 57 3.15 18.46 0.44
N TYR A 58 2.38 17.85 1.32
CA TYR A 58 1.41 18.56 2.16
C TYR A 58 2.08 19.54 3.13
N LYS A 59 3.20 19.13 3.72
CA LYS A 59 3.99 19.99 4.62
C LYS A 59 4.54 21.22 3.92
N ASP A 60 5.14 21.05 2.76
CA ASP A 60 5.85 22.11 2.06
C ASP A 60 4.91 23.05 1.29
N SER A 61 3.82 22.50 0.72
CA SER A 61 2.82 23.29 0.01
C SER A 61 1.81 23.99 0.91
N GLY A 62 1.60 23.49 2.14
CA GLY A 62 0.55 23.95 3.04
C GLY A 62 -0.87 23.63 2.54
N ILE A 63 -1.02 22.86 1.48
CA ILE A 63 -2.32 22.49 0.90
C ILE A 63 -3.06 21.56 1.88
N LYS A 64 -4.34 21.86 2.09
CA LYS A 64 -5.27 21.04 2.89
C LYS A 64 -6.50 20.74 2.03
N PRO A 65 -6.51 19.66 1.27
CA PRO A 65 -7.64 19.32 0.42
C PRO A 65 -8.85 18.91 1.26
N ASN A 66 -10.05 19.21 0.76
CA ASN A 66 -11.30 18.73 1.36
C ASN A 66 -11.55 17.26 1.03
N PHE A 67 -11.09 16.82 -0.14
CA PHE A 67 -11.27 15.46 -0.68
C PHE A 67 -10.03 15.02 -1.44
N VAL A 68 -9.78 13.71 -1.46
CA VAL A 68 -8.70 13.11 -2.25
C VAL A 68 -9.22 11.95 -3.07
N PHE A 69 -8.78 11.92 -4.34
CA PHE A 69 -8.97 10.79 -5.25
C PHE A 69 -7.66 10.04 -5.44
N ILE A 70 -7.73 8.73 -5.33
CA ILE A 70 -6.65 7.81 -5.66
C ILE A 70 -6.99 7.19 -7.01
N CYS A 71 -6.16 7.48 -8.01
CA CYS A 71 -6.42 7.08 -9.41
C CYS A 71 -5.85 5.69 -9.75
N GLU A 72 -5.64 4.85 -8.75
CA GLU A 72 -5.18 3.48 -8.88
C GLU A 72 -6.19 2.59 -9.63
N PRO A 73 -5.73 1.56 -10.34
CA PRO A 73 -6.61 0.72 -11.15
C PRO A 73 -7.66 0.01 -10.29
N SER A 74 -8.92 0.17 -10.68
CA SER A 74 -10.07 -0.46 -10.04
C SER A 74 -11.08 -1.03 -11.05
N TYR A 75 -10.68 -1.12 -12.32
CA TYR A 75 -11.58 -1.52 -13.42
C TYR A 75 -12.77 -0.55 -13.58
N ASN A 76 -12.57 0.73 -13.31
CA ASN A 76 -13.61 1.77 -13.27
C ASN A 76 -14.74 1.45 -12.28
N VAL A 77 -14.40 0.83 -11.15
CA VAL A 77 -15.32 0.63 -10.02
C VAL A 77 -14.91 1.55 -8.87
N ILE A 78 -15.88 2.19 -8.24
CA ILE A 78 -15.64 3.03 -7.06
C ILE A 78 -15.07 2.16 -5.94
N THR A 79 -13.90 2.54 -5.42
CA THR A 79 -13.17 1.80 -4.39
C THR A 79 -13.22 2.58 -3.08
N LEU A 80 -13.77 1.96 -2.05
CA LEU A 80 -14.05 2.63 -0.78
C LEU A 80 -12.88 2.59 0.20
N GLY A 81 -11.82 1.84 -0.09
CA GLY A 81 -10.69 1.73 0.82
C GLY A 81 -9.70 0.64 0.42
N HIS A 82 -8.76 0.37 1.30
CA HIS A 82 -7.79 -0.71 1.12
C HIS A 82 -7.32 -1.35 2.43
N ASN A 83 -6.70 -2.51 2.29
CA ASN A 83 -6.12 -3.27 3.39
C ASN A 83 -4.96 -2.53 4.06
N GLY A 84 -4.69 -2.90 5.32
CA GLY A 84 -3.55 -2.39 6.07
C GLY A 84 -2.30 -3.25 5.87
N LYS A 85 -1.19 -2.73 6.37
CA LYS A 85 0.12 -3.37 6.28
C LYS A 85 0.97 -3.03 7.51
N MET A 86 1.75 -4.00 7.98
CA MET A 86 2.88 -3.75 8.87
C MET A 86 4.03 -4.66 8.49
N GLN A 87 5.20 -4.08 8.24
CA GLN A 87 6.40 -4.83 7.92
C GLN A 87 7.41 -4.69 9.05
N VAL A 88 7.98 -5.81 9.48
CA VAL A 88 8.87 -5.85 10.65
C VAL A 88 10.13 -6.66 10.36
N ARG A 89 11.18 -6.34 11.11
CA ARG A 89 12.40 -7.15 11.23
C ARG A 89 12.41 -7.84 12.57
N ILE A 90 12.77 -9.11 12.58
CA ILE A 90 13.07 -9.84 13.81
C ILE A 90 14.53 -10.25 13.76
N ARG A 91 15.27 -9.95 14.82
CA ARG A 91 16.68 -10.32 14.97
C ARG A 91 16.86 -11.20 16.17
N THR A 92 17.60 -12.30 16.00
CA THR A 92 18.11 -13.12 17.07
C THR A 92 19.60 -12.87 17.26
N GLN A 93 20.04 -12.91 18.50
CA GLN A 93 21.45 -12.82 18.88
C GLN A 93 21.95 -14.15 19.44
N GLY A 94 23.13 -14.52 19.03
CA GLY A 94 23.83 -15.70 19.50
C GLY A 94 25.24 -15.38 20.00
N ILE A 95 26.04 -16.41 20.18
CA ILE A 95 27.44 -16.31 20.58
C ILE A 95 28.26 -17.07 19.55
N SER A 96 29.20 -16.40 18.89
CA SER A 96 30.08 -17.04 17.92
C SER A 96 31.02 -18.02 18.59
N ALA A 97 31.25 -19.16 17.97
CA ALA A 97 32.23 -20.16 18.36
C ALA A 97 32.80 -20.88 17.12
N HIS A 98 33.90 -21.57 17.29
CA HIS A 98 34.46 -22.38 16.21
C HIS A 98 33.51 -23.53 15.87
N GLY A 99 33.30 -23.84 14.59
CA GLY A 99 32.36 -24.88 14.16
C GLY A 99 32.67 -26.29 14.64
N SER A 100 33.94 -26.57 15.10
CA SER A 100 34.32 -27.83 15.74
C SER A 100 34.00 -27.91 17.22
N ALA A 101 33.59 -26.80 17.84
CA ALA A 101 33.22 -26.70 19.25
C ALA A 101 31.94 -25.86 19.41
N PRO A 102 30.82 -26.27 18.77
CA PRO A 102 29.58 -25.49 18.73
C PRO A 102 28.93 -25.32 20.12
N GLU A 103 29.23 -26.21 21.05
CA GLU A 103 28.76 -26.16 22.45
C GLU A 103 29.27 -24.93 23.23
N LYS A 104 30.29 -24.23 22.71
CA LYS A 104 30.84 -22.99 23.30
C LYS A 104 30.13 -21.73 22.77
N GLY A 105 29.22 -21.90 21.82
CA GLY A 105 28.46 -20.82 21.22
C GLY A 105 26.94 -20.96 21.41
N VAL A 106 26.23 -19.97 20.90
CA VAL A 106 24.77 -20.00 20.75
C VAL A 106 24.45 -19.68 19.29
N ASN A 107 23.84 -20.61 18.59
CA ASN A 107 23.54 -20.44 17.19
C ASN A 107 22.28 -19.59 16.97
N ALA A 108 22.46 -18.34 16.53
CA ALA A 108 21.36 -17.42 16.27
C ALA A 108 20.36 -17.95 15.22
N VAL A 109 20.81 -18.77 14.26
CA VAL A 109 19.94 -19.36 13.25
C VAL A 109 19.01 -20.41 13.86
N TYR A 110 19.48 -21.20 14.83
CA TYR A 110 18.62 -22.17 15.51
C TYR A 110 17.55 -21.50 16.35
N GLU A 111 17.90 -20.40 17.03
CA GLU A 111 16.92 -19.59 17.76
C GLU A 111 15.87 -18.98 16.80
N MET A 112 16.31 -18.52 15.63
CA MET A 112 15.42 -18.00 14.60
C MET A 112 14.51 -19.07 13.99
N ALA A 113 14.98 -20.31 13.85
CA ALA A 113 14.19 -21.40 13.27
C ALA A 113 12.91 -21.67 14.10
N GLU A 114 12.96 -21.53 15.41
CA GLU A 114 11.77 -21.65 16.25
C GLU A 114 10.80 -20.49 16.03
N ILE A 115 11.31 -19.25 15.88
CA ILE A 115 10.49 -18.07 15.57
C ILE A 115 9.83 -18.25 14.20
N ILE A 116 10.56 -18.73 13.19
CA ILE A 116 10.01 -19.02 11.85
C ILE A 116 8.85 -20.02 11.93
N THR A 117 8.98 -21.05 12.77
CA THR A 117 7.90 -22.01 13.00
C THR A 117 6.67 -21.32 13.59
N ARG A 118 6.84 -20.44 14.55
CA ARG A 118 5.74 -19.63 15.13
C ARG A 118 5.10 -18.71 14.08
N VAL A 119 5.89 -18.12 13.18
CA VAL A 119 5.37 -17.29 12.05
C VAL A 119 4.47 -18.13 11.12
N ASP A 120 4.91 -19.33 10.75
CA ASP A 120 4.12 -20.23 9.91
C ASP A 120 2.81 -20.66 10.61
N GLU A 121 2.86 -20.96 11.91
CA GLU A 121 1.69 -21.26 12.71
C GLU A 121 0.73 -20.06 12.83
N LEU A 122 1.26 -18.85 13.02
CA LEU A 122 0.47 -17.62 12.99
C LEU A 122 -0.24 -17.46 11.65
N ASN A 123 0.48 -17.58 10.53
CA ASN A 123 -0.13 -17.47 9.21
C ASN A 123 -1.23 -18.51 8.97
N LYS A 124 -1.00 -19.77 9.35
CA LYS A 124 -2.01 -20.83 9.28
C LYS A 124 -3.27 -20.53 10.11
N ARG A 125 -3.09 -19.91 11.29
CA ARG A 125 -4.20 -19.49 12.15
C ARG A 125 -4.97 -18.31 11.51
N LEU A 126 -4.27 -17.30 11.02
CA LEU A 126 -4.88 -16.15 10.33
C LEU A 126 -5.72 -16.58 9.13
N GLN A 127 -5.17 -17.44 8.27
CA GLN A 127 -5.88 -17.96 7.08
C GLN A 127 -7.14 -18.77 7.39
N LYS A 128 -7.21 -19.38 8.58
CA LYS A 128 -8.41 -20.12 9.03
C LYS A 128 -9.45 -19.25 9.71
N THR A 129 -9.11 -18.00 10.02
CA THR A 129 -9.99 -17.07 10.71
C THR A 129 -10.55 -16.08 9.71
N GLU A 130 -11.87 -16.07 9.54
CA GLU A 130 -12.54 -15.12 8.64
C GLU A 130 -12.23 -13.68 9.03
N GLY A 131 -12.05 -12.81 8.04
CA GLY A 131 -11.77 -11.39 8.24
C GLY A 131 -10.35 -11.07 8.72
N LYS A 132 -9.44 -12.05 8.75
CA LYS A 132 -8.04 -11.85 9.07
C LYS A 132 -7.15 -11.80 7.83
N GLY A 133 -6.04 -11.06 7.94
CA GLY A 133 -5.06 -10.93 6.88
C GLY A 133 -4.05 -12.09 6.86
N THR A 134 -2.83 -11.81 6.44
CA THR A 134 -1.77 -12.81 6.28
C THR A 134 -0.45 -12.30 6.85
N VAL A 135 0.46 -13.22 7.16
CA VAL A 135 1.86 -12.89 7.44
C VAL A 135 2.76 -13.79 6.60
N VAL A 136 3.77 -13.20 5.96
CA VAL A 136 4.76 -13.95 5.20
C VAL A 136 6.17 -13.54 5.62
N LEU A 137 7.05 -14.54 5.73
CA LEU A 137 8.49 -14.34 5.81
C LEU A 137 9.01 -14.10 4.39
N SER A 138 9.46 -12.88 4.10
CA SER A 138 9.90 -12.46 2.77
C SER A 138 11.42 -12.48 2.59
N LYS A 139 12.20 -12.42 3.68
CA LYS A 139 13.65 -12.42 3.63
C LYS A 139 14.25 -13.04 4.89
N ILE A 140 15.37 -13.74 4.74
CA ILE A 140 16.20 -14.25 5.83
C ILE A 140 17.67 -14.01 5.53
N SER A 141 18.43 -13.62 6.54
CA SER A 141 19.89 -13.48 6.46
C SER A 141 20.54 -13.83 7.80
N SER A 142 21.81 -14.24 7.76
CA SER A 142 22.59 -14.52 8.97
C SER A 142 24.01 -14.00 8.86
N VAL A 143 24.63 -13.72 9.99
CA VAL A 143 26.01 -13.26 10.09
C VAL A 143 26.82 -14.27 10.87
N ALA A 144 27.93 -14.70 10.30
CA ALA A 144 28.94 -15.53 10.94
C ALA A 144 30.34 -14.99 10.61
N ALA A 145 31.30 -15.16 11.53
CA ALA A 145 32.68 -14.72 11.31
C ALA A 145 33.34 -15.44 10.12
N SER A 146 32.93 -16.68 9.85
CA SER A 146 33.34 -17.48 8.69
C SER A 146 32.37 -18.64 8.48
N LEU A 147 32.50 -19.38 7.37
CA LEU A 147 31.71 -20.61 7.14
C LEU A 147 32.00 -21.73 8.15
N ASN A 148 33.08 -21.59 8.93
CA ASN A 148 33.49 -22.53 9.98
C ASN A 148 33.15 -22.04 11.40
N ALA A 149 32.28 -21.04 11.52
CA ALA A 149 31.90 -20.46 12.81
C ALA A 149 30.38 -20.55 13.03
N VAL A 150 30.00 -20.64 14.32
CA VAL A 150 28.58 -20.54 14.74
C VAL A 150 28.08 -19.14 14.45
N PRO A 151 26.94 -18.96 13.73
CA PRO A 151 26.35 -17.66 13.45
C PRO A 151 25.99 -16.91 14.74
N SER A 152 26.40 -15.64 14.82
CA SER A 152 26.12 -14.75 15.95
C SER A 152 24.86 -13.91 15.79
N GLU A 153 24.37 -13.77 14.55
CA GLU A 153 23.13 -13.02 14.27
C GLU A 153 22.32 -13.72 13.19
N CYS A 154 20.99 -13.63 13.31
CA CYS A 154 20.07 -13.97 12.22
C CYS A 154 18.95 -12.95 12.19
N GLU A 155 18.55 -12.54 10.99
CA GLU A 155 17.48 -11.57 10.77
C GLU A 155 16.48 -12.17 9.78
N ILE A 156 15.20 -11.94 10.07
CA ILE A 156 14.09 -12.17 9.12
C ILE A 156 13.31 -10.88 8.92
N TYR A 157 12.67 -10.77 7.74
CA TYR A 157 11.74 -9.71 7.41
C TYR A 157 10.37 -10.30 7.17
N LEU A 158 9.36 -9.75 7.85
CA LEU A 158 7.97 -10.19 7.78
C LEU A 158 7.11 -9.11 7.12
N ASP A 159 6.20 -9.52 6.23
CA ASP A 159 5.13 -8.69 5.68
C ASP A 159 3.79 -9.19 6.23
N ARG A 160 3.18 -8.40 7.12
CA ARG A 160 1.87 -8.67 7.73
C ARG A 160 0.82 -7.77 7.07
N ARG A 161 -0.13 -8.39 6.37
CA ARG A 161 -1.27 -7.71 5.76
C ARG A 161 -2.46 -7.75 6.69
N LEU A 162 -3.12 -6.60 6.87
CA LEU A 162 -4.27 -6.44 7.76
C LEU A 162 -5.54 -6.27 6.94
N ARG A 163 -6.64 -6.89 7.40
CA ARG A 163 -7.98 -6.65 6.85
C ARG A 163 -8.78 -5.71 7.76
N LEU A 164 -9.89 -5.18 7.26
CA LEU A 164 -10.82 -4.37 8.06
C LEU A 164 -11.18 -5.08 9.37
N GLY A 165 -11.07 -4.37 10.49
CA GLY A 165 -11.28 -4.89 11.82
C GLY A 165 -10.02 -5.42 12.51
N GLU A 166 -8.87 -5.41 11.84
CA GLU A 166 -7.56 -5.60 12.46
C GLU A 166 -6.86 -4.25 12.64
N THR A 167 -6.00 -4.13 13.64
CA THR A 167 -5.25 -2.91 13.94
C THR A 167 -3.75 -3.16 14.02
N ILE A 168 -2.96 -2.11 13.84
CA ILE A 168 -1.51 -2.18 14.06
C ILE A 168 -1.18 -2.65 15.49
N GLU A 169 -1.97 -2.27 16.49
CA GLU A 169 -1.78 -2.72 17.88
C GLU A 169 -1.99 -4.24 18.06
N ASP A 170 -2.88 -4.85 17.27
CA ASP A 170 -3.04 -6.30 17.27
C ASP A 170 -1.79 -6.98 16.70
N VAL A 171 -1.24 -6.41 15.60
CA VAL A 171 -0.01 -6.94 15.00
C VAL A 171 1.19 -6.80 15.95
N LYS A 172 1.33 -5.69 16.67
CA LYS A 172 2.39 -5.53 17.66
C LYS A 172 2.35 -6.62 18.72
N LYS A 173 1.16 -6.96 19.23
CA LYS A 173 0.97 -8.09 20.18
C LYS A 173 1.35 -9.44 19.55
N GLU A 174 1.01 -9.66 18.26
CA GLU A 174 1.45 -10.85 17.53
C GLU A 174 2.98 -10.92 17.47
N MET A 175 3.67 -9.80 17.17
CA MET A 175 5.13 -9.74 17.09
C MET A 175 5.78 -10.00 18.47
N ASP A 176 5.23 -9.44 19.55
CA ASP A 176 5.69 -9.70 20.91
C ASP A 176 5.61 -11.19 21.25
N ALA A 177 4.49 -11.84 20.91
CA ALA A 177 4.31 -13.28 21.13
C ALA A 177 5.26 -14.15 20.30
N LEU A 178 5.63 -13.71 19.06
CA LEU A 178 6.60 -14.44 18.24
C LEU A 178 7.99 -14.53 18.89
N VAL A 179 8.42 -13.48 19.56
CA VAL A 179 9.76 -13.39 20.17
C VAL A 179 9.81 -13.79 21.64
N GLU A 180 8.66 -14.05 22.26
CA GLU A 180 8.55 -14.38 23.68
C GLU A 180 9.43 -15.58 24.04
N GLY A 181 10.27 -15.41 25.11
CA GLY A 181 11.18 -16.44 25.61
C GLY A 181 12.38 -16.73 24.72
N LYS A 182 12.67 -15.88 23.73
CA LYS A 182 13.81 -16.01 22.81
C LYS A 182 14.80 -14.85 22.97
N PRO A 183 16.10 -15.04 22.68
CA PRO A 183 17.09 -13.98 22.60
C PRO A 183 16.88 -13.17 21.32
N ALA A 184 15.69 -12.59 21.16
CA ALA A 184 15.22 -11.94 19.96
C ALA A 184 14.53 -10.61 20.26
N LYS A 185 14.58 -9.72 19.27
CA LYS A 185 13.84 -8.46 19.28
C LYS A 185 13.22 -8.24 17.90
N TRP A 186 12.05 -7.60 17.87
CA TRP A 186 11.47 -7.11 16.65
C TRP A 186 11.50 -5.58 16.60
N GLU A 187 11.53 -5.03 15.42
CA GLU A 187 11.43 -3.60 15.14
C GLU A 187 10.66 -3.39 13.82
N LEU A 188 10.11 -2.19 13.65
CA LEU A 188 9.50 -1.81 12.38
C LEU A 188 10.53 -1.88 11.26
N GLY A 189 10.13 -2.42 10.11
CA GLY A 189 10.99 -2.61 8.94
C GLY A 189 11.27 -1.33 8.17
N VAL A 190 11.67 -0.26 8.87
CA VAL A 190 11.91 1.06 8.29
C VAL A 190 12.80 0.99 7.06
N LEU A 191 12.33 1.60 5.96
CA LEU A 191 13.11 1.77 4.74
C LEU A 191 13.63 3.22 4.65
N LYS A 192 14.85 3.35 4.14
CA LYS A 192 15.46 4.64 3.85
C LYS A 192 15.85 4.65 2.40
N GLU A 193 15.26 5.58 1.67
CA GLU A 193 15.52 5.80 0.26
C GLU A 193 16.09 7.19 0.04
N THR A 194 16.82 7.37 -1.05
CA THR A 194 17.35 8.69 -1.41
C THR A 194 16.72 9.15 -2.72
N SER A 195 16.05 10.29 -2.70
CA SER A 195 15.48 10.87 -3.90
C SER A 195 16.58 11.23 -4.91
N TRP A 196 16.20 11.43 -6.18
CA TRP A 196 17.13 11.86 -7.22
C TRP A 196 17.78 13.24 -6.96
N LYS A 197 17.22 14.03 -6.04
CA LYS A 197 17.80 15.30 -5.55
C LYS A 197 18.73 15.12 -4.35
N GLY A 198 18.90 13.90 -3.85
CA GLY A 198 19.70 13.60 -2.66
C GLY A 198 18.97 13.78 -1.33
N GLU A 199 17.65 13.93 -1.34
CA GLU A 199 16.83 14.02 -0.12
C GLU A 199 16.59 12.62 0.45
N GLU A 200 16.77 12.45 1.76
CA GLU A 200 16.46 11.19 2.44
C GLU A 200 14.94 11.07 2.66
N LEU A 201 14.39 9.96 2.22
CA LEU A 201 13.01 9.55 2.48
C LEU A 201 13.02 8.44 3.52
N VAL A 202 12.31 8.62 4.60
CA VAL A 202 12.15 7.61 5.65
C VAL A 202 10.72 7.09 5.61
N TYR A 203 10.58 5.83 5.21
CA TYR A 203 9.29 5.17 5.15
C TYR A 203 9.08 4.26 6.36
N LEU A 204 7.96 4.45 7.04
CA LEU A 204 7.50 3.64 8.14
C LEU A 204 6.41 2.70 7.61
N PRO A 205 6.71 1.40 7.38
CA PRO A 205 5.78 0.48 6.73
C PRO A 205 4.71 -0.04 7.70
N GLU A 206 3.89 0.87 8.23
CA GLU A 206 2.75 0.55 9.08
C GLU A 206 1.58 1.47 8.81
N HIS A 207 0.41 0.90 8.54
CA HIS A 207 -0.86 1.62 8.44
C HIS A 207 -2.04 0.67 8.66
N ASP A 208 -3.07 1.18 9.31
CA ASP A 208 -4.32 0.46 9.47
C ASP A 208 -5.07 0.33 8.12
N PRO A 209 -5.91 -0.69 7.96
CA PRO A 209 -6.88 -0.71 6.87
C PRO A 209 -7.90 0.42 7.07
N TRP A 210 -8.43 0.97 5.98
CA TRP A 210 -9.41 2.04 6.05
C TRP A 210 -10.53 1.85 5.05
N LYS A 211 -11.70 2.42 5.37
CA LYS A 211 -12.85 2.47 4.47
C LYS A 211 -13.60 3.77 4.67
N ILE A 212 -13.90 4.50 3.58
CA ILE A 212 -14.86 5.61 3.61
C ILE A 212 -16.29 5.08 3.65
N ALA A 213 -17.17 5.78 4.34
CA ALA A 213 -18.56 5.41 4.42
C ALA A 213 -19.30 5.59 3.07
N GLU A 214 -20.26 4.71 2.80
CA GLU A 214 -21.06 4.76 1.57
C GLU A 214 -21.96 5.99 1.52
N ASP A 215 -22.35 6.52 2.68
CA ASP A 215 -23.16 7.71 2.82
C ASP A 215 -22.35 9.02 2.98
N ALA A 216 -21.02 8.96 2.91
CA ALA A 216 -20.17 10.14 2.92
C ALA A 216 -20.45 11.04 1.71
N GLU A 217 -20.23 12.36 1.87
CA GLU A 217 -20.44 13.36 0.81
C GLU A 217 -19.67 13.01 -0.47
N LEU A 218 -18.38 12.71 -0.33
CA LEU A 218 -17.53 12.31 -1.45
C LEU A 218 -18.06 11.05 -2.15
N THR A 219 -18.47 10.04 -1.40
CA THR A 219 -19.02 8.80 -1.98
C THR A 219 -20.32 9.08 -2.74
N LYS A 220 -21.21 9.91 -2.20
CA LYS A 220 -22.45 10.30 -2.87
C LYS A 220 -22.20 11.06 -4.16
N ALA A 221 -21.23 12.00 -4.17
CA ALA A 221 -20.83 12.70 -5.37
C ALA A 221 -20.29 11.72 -6.43
N CYS A 222 -19.45 10.77 -6.03
CA CYS A 222 -18.97 9.73 -6.93
C CYS A 222 -20.09 8.83 -7.48
N ILE A 223 -21.11 8.49 -6.69
CA ILE A 223 -22.25 7.68 -7.17
C ILE A 223 -23.03 8.45 -8.24
N ARG A 224 -23.28 9.76 -8.07
CA ARG A 224 -23.95 10.58 -9.09
C ARG A 224 -23.11 10.68 -10.36
N ALA A 225 -21.81 11.00 -10.22
CA ALA A 225 -20.90 11.05 -11.36
C ALA A 225 -20.80 9.70 -12.10
N TYR A 226 -20.86 8.59 -11.38
CA TYR A 226 -20.89 7.25 -11.96
C TYR A 226 -22.18 7.03 -12.79
N GLU A 227 -23.32 7.39 -12.23
CA GLU A 227 -24.63 7.29 -12.92
C GLU A 227 -24.66 8.12 -14.21
N ASP A 228 -24.06 9.32 -14.20
CA ASP A 228 -23.95 10.19 -15.36
C ASP A 228 -23.07 9.59 -16.47
N VAL A 229 -22.00 8.90 -16.12
CA VAL A 229 -21.07 8.28 -17.09
C VAL A 229 -21.60 6.96 -17.64
N PHE A 230 -22.14 6.11 -16.76
CA PHE A 230 -22.48 4.73 -17.11
C PHE A 230 -23.99 4.49 -17.32
N GLY A 231 -24.84 5.48 -17.02
CA GLY A 231 -26.31 5.40 -17.17
C GLY A 231 -27.00 4.54 -16.11
N GLU A 232 -26.24 4.04 -15.11
CA GLU A 232 -26.75 3.22 -14.01
C GLU A 232 -25.92 3.45 -12.73
N LYS A 233 -26.51 3.18 -11.57
CA LYS A 233 -25.81 3.24 -10.29
C LYS A 233 -24.76 2.12 -10.17
N PRO A 234 -23.70 2.33 -9.38
CA PRO A 234 -22.73 1.27 -9.11
C PRO A 234 -23.44 0.02 -8.57
N LYS A 235 -23.21 -1.14 -9.19
CA LYS A 235 -23.75 -2.42 -8.72
C LYS A 235 -22.99 -2.97 -7.52
N LYS A 236 -21.75 -2.53 -7.35
CA LYS A 236 -20.85 -2.89 -6.25
C LYS A 236 -19.83 -1.80 -6.04
N PHE A 237 -19.22 -1.81 -4.88
CA PHE A 237 -17.99 -1.09 -4.57
C PHE A 237 -16.83 -2.08 -4.49
N GLU A 238 -15.63 -1.61 -4.81
CA GLU A 238 -14.40 -2.38 -4.62
C GLU A 238 -13.70 -1.97 -3.31
N PHE A 239 -12.73 -2.81 -2.95
CA PHE A 239 -11.84 -2.61 -1.83
C PHE A 239 -10.49 -3.21 -2.22
N TRP A 240 -9.44 -2.39 -2.27
CA TRP A 240 -8.13 -2.86 -2.70
C TRP A 240 -7.46 -3.78 -1.68
N ASP A 241 -6.92 -4.88 -2.16
CA ASP A 241 -6.14 -5.83 -1.36
C ASP A 241 -4.71 -5.34 -1.05
N PHE A 242 -4.27 -4.27 -1.72
CA PHE A 242 -2.95 -3.64 -1.59
C PHE A 242 -3.06 -2.26 -0.94
N GLY A 243 -1.93 -1.72 -0.45
CA GLY A 243 -1.82 -0.36 0.05
C GLY A 243 -1.59 0.61 -1.12
N THR A 244 -1.96 1.86 -0.93
CA THR A 244 -1.73 2.95 -1.88
C THR A 244 -1.25 4.19 -1.12
N ASN A 245 -0.90 5.25 -1.83
CA ASN A 245 -0.60 6.55 -1.21
C ASN A 245 -1.80 7.22 -0.51
N ALA A 246 -2.99 6.59 -0.53
CA ALA A 246 -4.13 6.99 0.31
C ALA A 246 -3.83 6.98 1.82
N VAL A 247 -2.84 6.20 2.26
CA VAL A 247 -2.45 6.14 3.68
C VAL A 247 -2.14 7.51 4.26
N VAL A 248 -1.59 8.42 3.44
CA VAL A 248 -1.23 9.77 3.90
C VAL A 248 -2.46 10.66 4.11
N PRO A 249 -3.32 10.94 3.12
CA PRO A 249 -4.51 11.77 3.36
C PRO A 249 -5.46 11.14 4.38
N VAL A 250 -5.62 9.84 4.39
CA VAL A 250 -6.46 9.15 5.39
C VAL A 250 -5.93 9.35 6.82
N SER A 251 -4.61 9.25 7.04
CA SER A 251 -4.01 9.53 8.36
C SER A 251 -4.21 10.98 8.81
N MET A 252 -4.43 11.90 7.87
CA MET A 252 -4.76 13.31 8.14
C MET A 252 -6.26 13.55 8.34
N GLY A 253 -7.10 12.52 8.28
CA GLY A 253 -8.56 12.62 8.39
C GLY A 253 -9.25 13.18 7.15
N ILE A 254 -8.58 13.18 6.00
CA ILE A 254 -9.12 13.70 4.74
C ILE A 254 -9.96 12.60 4.06
N PRO A 255 -11.25 12.87 3.73
CA PRO A 255 -12.06 11.93 2.98
C PRO A 255 -11.39 11.55 1.66
N THR A 256 -11.16 10.25 1.49
CA THR A 256 -10.41 9.70 0.37
C THR A 256 -11.21 8.57 -0.27
N ILE A 257 -11.19 8.50 -1.60
CA ILE A 257 -11.88 7.48 -2.38
C ILE A 257 -11.01 7.07 -3.58
N GLY A 258 -11.22 5.86 -4.08
CA GLY A 258 -10.48 5.34 -5.21
C GLY A 258 -11.36 5.12 -6.46
N PHE A 259 -10.77 5.33 -7.62
CA PHE A 259 -11.34 4.98 -8.92
C PHE A 259 -10.27 5.08 -9.98
N GLY A 260 -10.13 4.09 -10.85
CA GLY A 260 -9.20 4.19 -11.96
C GLY A 260 -9.37 3.11 -13.03
N PRO A 261 -8.87 3.39 -14.24
CA PRO A 261 -8.96 2.49 -15.37
C PRO A 261 -7.98 1.32 -15.23
N GLY A 262 -8.33 0.22 -15.87
CA GLY A 262 -7.49 -0.97 -15.93
C GLY A 262 -7.77 -2.00 -14.83
N GLU A 263 -7.39 -3.21 -15.13
CA GLU A 263 -7.50 -4.34 -14.21
C GLU A 263 -6.24 -4.46 -13.37
N TYR A 264 -6.31 -4.17 -12.06
CA TYR A 264 -5.13 -4.14 -11.17
C TYR A 264 -4.32 -5.45 -11.16
N LYS A 265 -4.95 -6.60 -11.47
CA LYS A 265 -4.26 -7.91 -11.60
C LYS A 265 -3.26 -7.95 -12.75
N LEU A 266 -3.34 -7.02 -13.69
CA LEU A 266 -2.39 -6.87 -14.80
C LEU A 266 -1.23 -5.93 -14.44
N ALA A 267 -1.29 -5.22 -13.30
CA ALA A 267 -0.18 -4.43 -12.79
C ALA A 267 1.06 -5.32 -12.59
N HIS A 268 2.25 -4.79 -12.88
CA HIS A 268 3.54 -5.47 -12.76
C HIS A 268 3.71 -6.71 -13.66
N MET A 269 2.74 -7.03 -14.52
CA MET A 269 2.81 -8.17 -15.44
C MET A 269 3.54 -7.82 -16.75
N ILE A 270 4.11 -8.85 -17.42
CA ILE A 270 4.85 -8.65 -18.69
C ILE A 270 3.94 -8.10 -19.80
N ASN A 271 2.66 -8.49 -19.79
CA ASN A 271 1.67 -8.10 -20.78
C ASN A 271 0.68 -7.07 -20.24
N GLU A 272 1.16 -6.18 -19.39
CA GLU A 272 0.37 -5.08 -18.84
C GLU A 272 -0.30 -4.29 -19.96
N ARG A 273 -1.61 -4.09 -19.83
CA ARG A 273 -2.44 -3.41 -20.83
C ARG A 273 -3.70 -2.83 -20.23
N CYS A 274 -4.15 -1.70 -20.78
CA CYS A 274 -5.38 -1.03 -20.40
C CYS A 274 -6.24 -0.74 -21.64
N ARG A 275 -7.55 -0.75 -21.49
CA ARG A 275 -8.47 -0.36 -22.57
C ARG A 275 -8.56 1.17 -22.67
N PRO A 276 -8.39 1.77 -23.85
CA PRO A 276 -8.54 3.22 -24.05
C PRO A 276 -9.90 3.76 -23.58
N GLU A 277 -10.95 2.97 -23.76
CA GLU A 277 -12.30 3.32 -23.32
C GLU A 277 -12.38 3.52 -21.81
N GLN A 278 -11.75 2.65 -21.02
CA GLN A 278 -11.71 2.79 -19.57
C GLN A 278 -11.00 4.08 -19.13
N VAL A 279 -9.96 4.49 -19.85
CA VAL A 279 -9.26 5.77 -19.58
C VAL A 279 -10.18 6.96 -19.85
N LYS A 280 -10.97 6.91 -20.93
CA LYS A 280 -11.97 7.95 -21.26
C LYS A 280 -13.10 8.00 -20.23
N GLU A 281 -13.62 6.84 -19.86
CA GLU A 281 -14.65 6.71 -18.82
C GLU A 281 -14.16 7.27 -17.49
N ALA A 282 -12.92 6.95 -17.10
CA ALA A 282 -12.31 7.48 -15.88
C ALA A 282 -12.15 9.01 -15.94
N ALA A 283 -11.74 9.56 -17.08
CA ALA A 283 -11.65 11.01 -17.28
C ALA A 283 -13.02 11.69 -17.11
N ASN A 284 -14.07 11.13 -17.71
CA ASN A 284 -15.42 11.64 -17.56
C ASN A 284 -15.93 11.51 -16.12
N PHE A 285 -15.64 10.40 -15.45
CA PHE A 285 -16.00 10.21 -14.06
C PHE A 285 -15.36 11.26 -13.16
N TYR A 286 -14.05 11.52 -13.30
CA TYR A 286 -13.37 12.57 -12.54
C TYR A 286 -13.94 13.96 -12.84
N LEU A 287 -14.21 14.27 -14.12
CA LEU A 287 -14.80 15.53 -14.53
C LEU A 287 -16.18 15.75 -13.87
N ASN A 288 -17.06 14.75 -13.94
CA ASN A 288 -18.39 14.82 -13.34
C ASN A 288 -18.32 14.89 -11.83
N THR A 289 -17.39 14.16 -11.20
CA THR A 289 -17.21 14.27 -9.74
C THR A 289 -16.73 15.67 -9.33
N ILE A 290 -15.84 16.31 -10.11
CA ILE A 290 -15.44 17.71 -9.87
C ILE A 290 -16.65 18.65 -9.97
N ALA A 291 -17.57 18.38 -10.89
CA ALA A 291 -18.79 19.18 -11.03
C ALA A 291 -19.74 19.01 -9.84
N GLU A 292 -19.85 17.81 -9.29
CA GLU A 292 -20.72 17.44 -8.18
C GLU A 292 -20.23 17.92 -6.79
N LEU A 293 -18.94 18.15 -6.63
CA LEU A 293 -18.32 18.67 -5.41
C LEU A 293 -18.22 20.20 -5.41
#